data_d786e77a9e2f12699f7971fa362c2c5d
#
_entry.id   d786e77a9e2f12699f7971fa362c2c5d
#
_cell.length_a   1.000
_cell.length_b   1.000
_cell.length_c   1.000
_cell.angle_alpha   90.00
_cell.angle_beta   90.00
_cell.angle_gamma   90.00
#
_symmetry.space_group_name_H-M   'P 1'
#
loop_
_entity.id
_entity.type
_entity.pdbx_description
1 polymer ?
#
loop_
_entity_poly.entity_id
_entity_poly.type
_entity_poly.pdbx_seq_one_letter_code
_entity_poly.pdbx_strand_id
1 'polypeptide(L)'
;MTSQPSPAIVTQEGVRGLPRVALFLFCLSYVLPGFLFRDAWKSVDLISLGFMMSLSQGASDWLHPTFMGQSPELAALLPYWLGAGFIHILSPWIEPQYAARVPFIASTFLSMGACWFAVFYLSKSTKAQPVAFAFGGEANEEDYARTMADAALLALIASLGLALPSHEVTPMLIQLCCVCMAFCAISMMVHEKKKSLLLGTLSLLGLSLSGAPSLSFGMGLIGSTLIALDPEGKKGQKTHALLCLTLTVLVSLVTPQELWQWRLVTPQMTWQAWSGVLNLLVWFTWPAWPLSLWTLWRWRHHWLSSQWSRHLLIPLSLGVFFCLSAILSVPPDRILLLSLPFWAALAAFALPTLQRSVSALIDWFTLIFFCGCAFIIWVVWLAMQTGWPAQPAKNVARLLPGFVPEFDTLGFLSALVATLVWIALVHWRVGRKRHALWVRLVLPAGGAALCWLLLMSLWLPLLDYARSYKPLVAQVQAIVQPEGCVQVSGLELAQISAFQIHSNLRVIELDESHQSLAPETCNWLLVEAPTKGSEEQRTKAHWVFVKTIPRASDDNQDMDIYHRATPESALP
;
A
#
# COMPACT_ATOMS: atom_id res chain seq x y z
N MET A 1 -41.89 18.53 6.33
CA MET A 1 -40.96 18.18 5.21
C MET A 1 -40.96 16.67 5.07
N THR A 2 -41.57 16.15 4.03
CA THR A 2 -41.62 14.70 3.76
C THR A 2 -40.20 14.24 3.45
N SER A 3 -39.66 13.33 4.27
CA SER A 3 -38.35 12.70 4.02
C SER A 3 -38.47 11.97 2.67
N GLN A 4 -37.59 12.31 1.73
CA GLN A 4 -37.53 11.56 0.47
C GLN A 4 -37.14 10.10 0.76
N PRO A 5 -37.82 9.12 0.17
CA PRO A 5 -37.49 7.72 0.40
C PRO A 5 -36.10 7.39 -0.13
N SER A 6 -35.43 6.45 0.53
CA SER A 6 -34.13 5.91 0.07
C SER A 6 -34.24 5.42 -1.38
N PRO A 7 -33.26 5.68 -2.26
CA PRO A 7 -33.25 5.13 -3.62
C PRO A 7 -32.90 3.64 -3.65
N ALA A 8 -32.55 3.03 -2.51
CA ALA A 8 -32.22 1.61 -2.40
C ALA A 8 -33.49 0.75 -2.30
N ILE A 9 -33.72 -0.10 -3.29
CA ILE A 9 -34.80 -1.09 -3.32
C ILE A 9 -34.15 -2.47 -3.27
N VAL A 10 -34.20 -3.14 -2.11
CA VAL A 10 -33.47 -4.39 -1.87
C VAL A 10 -34.38 -5.41 -1.20
N THR A 11 -34.52 -6.58 -1.81
CA THR A 11 -35.24 -7.73 -1.24
C THR A 11 -34.32 -8.55 -0.35
N GLN A 12 -34.90 -9.37 0.55
CA GLN A 12 -34.11 -10.26 1.43
C GLN A 12 -33.20 -11.24 0.65
N GLU A 13 -33.63 -11.66 -0.57
CA GLU A 13 -32.76 -12.49 -1.43
C GLU A 13 -31.51 -11.76 -1.91
N GLY A 14 -31.58 -10.43 -2.05
CA GLY A 14 -30.46 -9.57 -2.47
C GLY A 14 -29.37 -9.39 -1.40
N VAL A 15 -29.65 -9.74 -0.14
CA VAL A 15 -28.72 -9.56 1.00
C VAL A 15 -28.15 -10.88 1.53
N ARG A 16 -28.13 -11.93 0.71
CA ARG A 16 -27.40 -13.15 1.08
C ARG A 16 -25.93 -12.84 1.30
N GLY A 17 -25.45 -13.05 2.52
CA GLY A 17 -24.08 -12.80 2.90
C GLY A 17 -23.06 -13.66 2.14
N LEU A 18 -21.88 -13.13 1.92
CA LEU A 18 -20.74 -13.91 1.42
C LEU A 18 -20.29 -14.91 2.52
N PRO A 19 -20.04 -16.20 2.21
CA PRO A 19 -19.53 -17.15 3.20
C PRO A 19 -18.26 -16.64 3.85
N ARG A 20 -18.20 -16.59 5.18
CA ARG A 20 -17.07 -15.99 5.94
C ARG A 20 -15.74 -16.64 5.62
N VAL A 21 -15.74 -17.97 5.49
CA VAL A 21 -14.53 -18.73 5.13
C VAL A 21 -14.04 -18.32 3.73
N ALA A 22 -14.95 -18.18 2.76
CA ALA A 22 -14.58 -17.75 1.41
C ALA A 22 -14.00 -16.33 1.40
N LEU A 23 -14.62 -15.41 2.16
CA LEU A 23 -14.11 -14.04 2.29
C LEU A 23 -12.72 -14.01 2.94
N PHE A 24 -12.52 -14.78 4.02
CA PHE A 24 -11.23 -14.89 4.69
C PHE A 24 -10.14 -15.47 3.79
N LEU A 25 -10.43 -16.59 3.10
CA LEU A 25 -9.50 -17.20 2.14
C LEU A 25 -9.18 -16.26 0.98
N PHE A 26 -10.16 -15.48 0.54
CA PHE A 26 -9.97 -14.47 -0.50
C PHE A 26 -9.02 -13.35 -0.04
N CYS A 27 -9.22 -12.81 1.16
CA CYS A 27 -8.29 -11.83 1.75
C CYS A 27 -6.89 -12.42 1.93
N LEU A 28 -6.80 -13.66 2.39
CA LEU A 28 -5.53 -14.38 2.57
C LEU A 28 -4.78 -14.53 1.24
N SER A 29 -5.49 -14.95 0.18
CA SER A 29 -4.91 -15.12 -1.15
C SER A 29 -4.49 -13.80 -1.82
N TYR A 30 -5.04 -12.68 -1.39
CA TYR A 30 -4.63 -11.35 -1.83
C TYR A 30 -3.43 -10.83 -1.03
N VAL A 31 -3.45 -10.96 0.31
CA VAL A 31 -2.45 -10.33 1.19
C VAL A 31 -1.13 -11.11 1.19
N LEU A 32 -1.16 -12.44 1.35
CA LEU A 32 0.07 -13.20 1.57
C LEU A 32 1.06 -13.18 0.40
N PRO A 33 0.65 -13.34 -0.89
CA PRO A 33 1.61 -13.42 -2.00
C PRO A 33 2.51 -12.20 -2.16
N GLY A 34 2.05 -11.01 -1.75
CA GLY A 34 2.85 -9.79 -1.83
C GLY A 34 3.89 -9.62 -0.73
N PHE A 35 3.77 -10.37 0.38
CA PHE A 35 4.72 -10.34 1.49
C PHE A 35 5.63 -11.55 1.55
N LEU A 36 5.14 -12.73 1.12
CA LEU A 36 5.90 -13.97 1.17
C LEU A 36 6.82 -14.09 -0.07
N PHE A 37 8.01 -14.64 0.15
CA PHE A 37 9.00 -14.99 -0.88
C PHE A 37 9.56 -13.82 -1.71
N ARG A 38 9.02 -12.63 -1.61
CA ARG A 38 9.50 -11.43 -2.29
C ARG A 38 10.72 -10.86 -1.57
N ASP A 39 11.78 -10.49 -2.29
CA ASP A 39 12.86 -9.68 -1.74
C ASP A 39 12.36 -8.26 -1.37
N ALA A 40 13.11 -7.54 -0.54
CA ALA A 40 12.84 -6.12 -0.34
C ALA A 40 13.17 -5.35 -1.63
N TRP A 41 12.19 -4.62 -2.16
CA TRP A 41 12.36 -3.93 -3.43
C TRP A 41 12.92 -2.52 -3.23
N LYS A 42 13.50 -1.99 -4.31
CA LYS A 42 14.13 -0.67 -4.46
C LYS A 42 13.37 0.44 -3.73
N SER A 43 14.13 1.34 -3.16
CA SER A 43 13.75 2.58 -2.49
C SER A 43 13.09 2.41 -1.11
N VAL A 44 11.82 2.73 -0.94
CA VAL A 44 11.22 2.97 0.38
C VAL A 44 11.10 1.72 1.24
N ASP A 45 10.88 0.55 0.62
CA ASP A 45 10.83 -0.74 1.33
C ASP A 45 12.19 -1.05 1.97
N LEU A 46 13.28 -0.96 1.19
CA LEU A 46 14.66 -1.15 1.66
C LEU A 46 15.09 -0.11 2.68
N ILE A 47 14.82 1.17 2.41
CA ILE A 47 15.18 2.26 3.34
C ILE A 47 14.49 2.06 4.69
N SER A 48 13.19 1.78 4.68
CA SER A 48 12.42 1.52 5.90
C SER A 48 13.00 0.34 6.69
N LEU A 49 13.38 -0.74 5.99
CA LEU A 49 13.99 -1.91 6.59
C LEU A 49 15.36 -1.59 7.20
N GLY A 50 16.17 -0.74 6.56
CA GLY A 50 17.45 -0.26 7.09
C GLY A 50 17.28 0.45 8.44
N PHE A 51 16.29 1.35 8.56
CA PHE A 51 15.98 2.00 9.84
C PHE A 51 15.52 1.00 10.91
N MET A 52 14.67 0.03 10.55
CA MET A 52 14.20 -1.00 11.47
C MET A 52 15.36 -1.89 11.97
N MET A 53 16.27 -2.27 11.09
CA MET A 53 17.47 -3.04 11.46
C MET A 53 18.40 -2.23 12.36
N SER A 54 18.67 -0.97 12.03
CA SER A 54 19.50 -0.07 12.86
C SER A 54 18.94 0.05 14.29
N LEU A 55 17.62 0.22 14.43
CA LEU A 55 16.95 0.24 15.73
C LEU A 55 17.05 -1.10 16.47
N SER A 56 16.81 -2.22 15.77
CA SER A 56 16.80 -3.56 16.38
C SER A 56 18.19 -3.97 16.88
N GLN A 57 19.25 -3.47 16.24
CA GLN A 57 20.66 -3.69 16.59
C GLN A 57 21.18 -2.72 17.68
N GLY A 58 20.35 -1.74 18.10
CA GLY A 58 20.76 -0.73 19.08
C GLY A 58 21.74 0.31 18.51
N ALA A 59 21.88 0.40 17.20
CA ALA A 59 22.75 1.37 16.52
C ALA A 59 22.08 2.77 16.37
N SER A 60 20.80 2.89 16.75
CA SER A 60 20.01 4.11 16.64
C SER A 60 19.11 4.32 17.86
N ASP A 61 18.79 5.57 18.15
CA ASP A 61 17.84 5.93 19.21
C ASP A 61 16.39 5.67 18.76
N TRP A 62 15.56 5.14 19.67
CA TRP A 62 14.13 4.85 19.40
C TRP A 62 13.29 6.10 19.18
N LEU A 63 13.67 7.24 19.76
CA LEU A 63 12.96 8.50 19.57
C LEU A 63 13.45 9.27 18.34
N HIS A 64 14.70 9.08 17.95
CA HIS A 64 15.33 9.71 16.79
C HIS A 64 15.94 8.65 15.89
N PRO A 65 15.13 7.91 15.14
CA PRO A 65 15.62 6.86 14.26
C PRO A 65 16.62 7.42 13.25
N THR A 66 17.82 6.85 13.23
CA THR A 66 18.87 7.18 12.24
C THR A 66 19.39 5.92 11.58
N PHE A 67 19.77 6.03 10.33
CA PHE A 67 20.45 4.99 9.59
C PHE A 67 21.64 5.59 8.86
N MET A 68 22.84 5.07 9.14
CA MET A 68 24.11 5.66 8.65
C MET A 68 24.23 7.17 8.96
N GLY A 69 23.81 7.58 10.15
CA GLY A 69 23.83 9.00 10.56
C GLY A 69 22.74 9.88 9.94
N GLN A 70 21.97 9.38 8.99
CA GLN A 70 20.90 10.13 8.32
C GLN A 70 19.54 9.87 8.95
N SER A 71 18.71 10.90 9.05
CA SER A 71 17.31 10.80 9.48
C SER A 71 16.41 10.36 8.32
N PRO A 72 15.30 9.65 8.58
CA PRO A 72 14.40 9.23 7.53
C PRO A 72 13.75 10.44 6.83
N GLU A 73 13.58 10.37 5.51
CA GLU A 73 12.85 11.40 4.75
C GLU A 73 11.45 11.64 5.31
N LEU A 74 10.72 10.58 5.64
CA LEU A 74 9.47 10.64 6.36
C LEU A 74 9.75 10.36 7.83
N ALA A 75 9.80 11.42 8.63
CA ALA A 75 9.93 11.29 10.07
C ALA A 75 8.74 10.49 10.62
N ALA A 76 8.99 9.26 11.07
CA ALA A 76 7.99 8.34 11.61
C ALA A 76 8.62 7.54 12.74
N LEU A 77 7.81 7.12 13.71
CA LEU A 77 8.26 6.31 14.85
C LEU A 77 7.59 4.94 14.85
N LEU A 78 6.26 4.92 14.91
CA LEU A 78 5.49 3.68 15.08
C LEU A 78 5.82 2.59 14.04
N PRO A 79 5.92 2.86 12.74
CA PRO A 79 6.28 1.84 11.76
C PRO A 79 7.66 1.23 12.00
N TYR A 80 8.63 2.06 12.35
CA TYR A 80 10.00 1.59 12.64
C TYR A 80 10.07 0.81 13.95
N TRP A 81 9.35 1.25 14.99
CA TRP A 81 9.23 0.51 16.26
C TRP A 81 8.61 -0.87 16.06
N LEU A 82 7.53 -0.96 15.28
CA LEU A 82 6.87 -2.24 14.98
C LEU A 82 7.83 -3.18 14.25
N GLY A 83 8.46 -2.72 13.17
CA GLY A 83 9.42 -3.54 12.42
C GLY A 83 10.61 -3.97 13.27
N ALA A 84 11.26 -3.03 13.96
CA ALA A 84 12.41 -3.31 14.83
C ALA A 84 12.07 -4.26 15.99
N GLY A 85 10.91 -4.07 16.63
CA GLY A 85 10.46 -4.94 17.71
C GLY A 85 10.23 -6.38 17.25
N PHE A 86 9.62 -6.57 16.09
CA PHE A 86 9.42 -7.91 15.51
C PHE A 86 10.72 -8.53 15.00
N ILE A 87 11.64 -7.74 14.43
CA ILE A 87 13.01 -8.21 14.12
C ILE A 87 13.67 -8.71 15.41
N HIS A 88 13.68 -7.91 16.47
CA HIS A 88 14.32 -8.28 17.74
C HIS A 88 13.76 -9.60 18.33
N ILE A 89 12.44 -9.80 18.23
CA ILE A 89 11.78 -11.00 18.79
C ILE A 89 11.95 -12.23 17.89
N LEU A 90 11.85 -12.08 16.57
CA LEU A 90 11.73 -13.20 15.63
C LEU A 90 13.04 -13.56 14.90
N SER A 91 14.06 -12.69 14.88
CA SER A 91 15.32 -12.94 14.18
C SER A 91 16.04 -14.23 14.57
N PRO A 92 15.89 -14.82 15.78
CA PRO A 92 16.48 -16.12 16.07
C PRO A 92 15.92 -17.28 15.22
N TRP A 93 14.71 -17.10 14.63
CA TRP A 93 14.02 -18.16 13.88
C TRP A 93 13.75 -17.81 12.42
N ILE A 94 13.70 -16.51 12.11
CA ILE A 94 13.28 -16.00 10.79
C ILE A 94 14.24 -14.87 10.38
N GLU A 95 14.59 -14.80 9.10
CA GLU A 95 15.41 -13.70 8.58
C GLU A 95 14.80 -12.33 8.92
N PRO A 96 15.62 -11.30 9.25
CA PRO A 96 15.15 -9.98 9.68
C PRO A 96 14.14 -9.34 8.72
N GLN A 97 14.34 -9.50 7.41
CA GLN A 97 13.45 -8.96 6.39
C GLN A 97 12.03 -9.55 6.46
N TYR A 98 11.88 -10.84 6.78
CA TYR A 98 10.57 -11.49 6.94
C TYR A 98 9.97 -11.21 8.31
N ALA A 99 10.79 -11.15 9.34
CA ALA A 99 10.37 -10.76 10.70
C ALA A 99 9.74 -9.36 10.71
N ALA A 100 10.36 -8.39 10.02
CA ALA A 100 9.84 -7.03 9.88
C ALA A 100 8.45 -6.99 9.19
N ARG A 101 8.13 -7.93 8.31
CA ARG A 101 6.85 -7.95 7.55
C ARG A 101 5.64 -8.37 8.38
N VAL A 102 5.84 -9.13 9.46
CA VAL A 102 4.74 -9.67 10.26
C VAL A 102 3.75 -8.60 10.74
N PRO A 103 4.16 -7.48 11.37
CA PRO A 103 3.24 -6.45 11.80
C PRO A 103 2.56 -5.73 10.62
N PHE A 104 3.18 -5.66 9.45
CA PHE A 104 2.61 -5.05 8.24
C PHE A 104 1.55 -5.95 7.60
N ILE A 105 1.75 -7.27 7.58
CA ILE A 105 0.72 -8.25 7.20
C ILE A 105 -0.51 -8.08 8.11
N ALA A 106 -0.30 -8.03 9.42
CA ALA A 106 -1.39 -7.84 10.39
C ALA A 106 -2.11 -6.50 10.16
N SER A 107 -1.37 -5.42 9.86
CA SER A 107 -1.92 -4.10 9.58
C SER A 107 -2.75 -4.07 8.31
N THR A 108 -2.39 -4.84 7.27
CA THR A 108 -3.19 -4.97 6.04
C THR A 108 -4.52 -5.66 6.33
N PHE A 109 -4.52 -6.78 7.07
CA PHE A 109 -5.77 -7.43 7.50
C PHE A 109 -6.62 -6.53 8.40
N LEU A 110 -5.99 -5.79 9.31
CA LEU A 110 -6.69 -4.86 10.19
C LEU A 110 -7.32 -3.70 9.40
N SER A 111 -6.64 -3.20 8.37
CA SER A 111 -7.17 -2.18 7.45
C SER A 111 -8.42 -2.67 6.74
N MET A 112 -8.38 -3.90 6.21
CA MET A 112 -9.51 -4.54 5.54
C MET A 112 -10.68 -4.74 6.50
N GLY A 113 -10.42 -5.25 7.69
CA GLY A 113 -11.42 -5.45 8.74
C GLY A 113 -12.04 -4.13 9.20
N ALA A 114 -11.22 -3.10 9.45
CA ALA A 114 -11.69 -1.78 9.88
C ALA A 114 -12.56 -1.10 8.81
N CYS A 115 -12.18 -1.21 7.53
CA CYS A 115 -12.99 -0.73 6.40
C CYS A 115 -14.33 -1.47 6.33
N TRP A 116 -14.33 -2.79 6.49
CA TRP A 116 -15.54 -3.61 6.54
C TRP A 116 -16.47 -3.16 7.67
N PHE A 117 -15.97 -3.02 8.91
CA PHE A 117 -16.76 -2.57 10.04
C PHE A 117 -17.24 -1.12 9.89
N ALA A 118 -16.46 -0.23 9.30
CA ALA A 118 -16.88 1.14 9.04
C ALA A 118 -18.15 1.16 8.17
N VAL A 119 -18.15 0.43 7.06
CA VAL A 119 -19.32 0.38 6.17
C VAL A 119 -20.49 -0.38 6.80
N PHE A 120 -20.23 -1.42 7.59
CA PHE A 120 -21.25 -2.10 8.37
C PHE A 120 -22.04 -1.13 9.27
N TYR A 121 -21.33 -0.29 10.06
CA TYR A 121 -21.98 0.69 10.93
C TYR A 121 -22.65 1.82 10.15
N LEU A 122 -22.07 2.27 9.03
CA LEU A 122 -22.69 3.29 8.18
C LEU A 122 -23.99 2.78 7.55
N SER A 123 -24.02 1.51 7.16
CA SER A 123 -25.20 0.89 6.55
C SER A 123 -26.36 0.69 7.53
N LYS A 124 -26.10 0.67 8.83
CA LYS A 124 -27.12 0.66 9.88
C LYS A 124 -27.78 2.01 10.12
N SER A 125 -27.33 3.10 9.47
CA SER A 125 -27.98 4.40 9.60
C SER A 125 -29.37 4.35 8.94
N THR A 126 -30.37 5.02 9.55
CA THR A 126 -31.77 4.99 9.10
C THR A 126 -31.93 5.42 7.64
N LYS A 127 -31.11 6.39 7.18
CA LYS A 127 -31.14 6.90 5.80
C LYS A 127 -30.41 6.04 4.78
N ALA A 128 -29.58 5.11 5.23
CA ALA A 128 -28.91 4.14 4.36
C ALA A 128 -29.78 2.92 4.06
N GLN A 129 -30.77 2.65 4.93
CA GLN A 129 -31.63 1.48 4.86
C GLN A 129 -32.48 1.46 3.57
N PRO A 130 -32.74 0.28 3.00
CA PRO A 130 -33.65 0.15 1.87
C PRO A 130 -35.07 0.60 2.21
N VAL A 131 -35.85 0.90 1.18
CA VAL A 131 -37.27 1.26 1.32
C VAL A 131 -38.04 0.06 1.86
N ALA A 132 -38.86 0.28 2.90
CA ALA A 132 -39.80 -0.70 3.38
C ALA A 132 -40.88 -1.00 2.32
N PHE A 133 -41.22 -2.27 2.11
CA PHE A 133 -42.25 -2.67 1.17
C PHE A 133 -43.64 -2.74 1.83
N ALA A 134 -44.65 -2.40 1.11
CA ALA A 134 -46.03 -2.39 1.63
C ALA A 134 -46.51 -3.77 2.17
N PHE A 135 -45.93 -4.85 1.66
CA PHE A 135 -46.28 -6.23 2.03
C PHE A 135 -45.13 -6.99 2.70
N GLY A 136 -44.06 -6.29 3.12
CA GLY A 136 -42.86 -6.92 3.65
C GLY A 136 -41.97 -7.56 2.57
N GLY A 137 -40.89 -8.24 3.00
CA GLY A 137 -39.92 -8.88 2.10
C GLY A 137 -38.74 -7.99 1.74
N GLU A 138 -38.67 -6.79 2.32
CA GLU A 138 -37.43 -5.98 2.30
C GLU A 138 -36.30 -6.63 3.08
N ALA A 139 -35.07 -6.19 2.79
CA ALA A 139 -33.89 -6.71 3.42
C ALA A 139 -33.84 -6.38 4.92
N ASN A 140 -33.46 -7.36 5.74
CA ASN A 140 -33.19 -7.17 7.16
C ASN A 140 -32.01 -6.21 7.33
N GLU A 141 -32.08 -5.31 8.32
CA GLU A 141 -31.06 -4.28 8.60
C GLU A 141 -29.65 -4.86 8.75
N GLU A 142 -29.50 -5.94 9.51
CA GLU A 142 -28.21 -6.54 9.76
C GLU A 142 -27.65 -7.27 8.55
N ASP A 143 -28.49 -8.00 7.80
CA ASP A 143 -28.07 -8.70 6.57
C ASP A 143 -27.71 -7.70 5.47
N TYR A 144 -28.46 -6.58 5.37
CA TYR A 144 -28.13 -5.48 4.49
C TYR A 144 -26.77 -4.86 4.85
N ALA A 145 -26.55 -4.55 6.13
CA ALA A 145 -25.30 -3.95 6.60
C ALA A 145 -24.10 -4.87 6.33
N ARG A 146 -24.23 -6.17 6.57
CA ARG A 146 -23.19 -7.17 6.25
C ARG A 146 -22.90 -7.24 4.75
N THR A 147 -23.93 -7.26 3.92
CA THR A 147 -23.78 -7.31 2.47
C THR A 147 -23.10 -6.07 1.90
N MET A 148 -23.40 -4.89 2.45
CA MET A 148 -22.78 -3.64 2.07
C MET A 148 -21.31 -3.59 2.51
N ALA A 149 -20.98 -4.09 3.70
CA ALA A 149 -19.63 -4.20 4.19
C ALA A 149 -18.79 -5.19 3.36
N ASP A 150 -19.35 -6.35 2.99
CA ASP A 150 -18.71 -7.31 2.07
C ASP A 150 -18.43 -6.63 0.71
N ALA A 151 -19.39 -5.86 0.19
CA ALA A 151 -19.23 -5.13 -1.07
C ALA A 151 -18.14 -4.05 -0.99
N ALA A 152 -18.04 -3.32 0.12
CA ALA A 152 -17.00 -2.32 0.32
C ALA A 152 -15.59 -2.94 0.38
N LEU A 153 -15.45 -4.07 1.05
CA LEU A 153 -14.20 -4.81 1.09
C LEU A 153 -13.80 -5.30 -0.32
N LEU A 154 -14.75 -5.83 -1.09
CA LEU A 154 -14.50 -6.20 -2.48
C LEU A 154 -14.14 -4.98 -3.35
N ALA A 155 -14.79 -3.83 -3.15
CA ALA A 155 -14.43 -2.60 -3.86
C ALA A 155 -13.02 -2.11 -3.50
N LEU A 156 -12.62 -2.23 -2.24
CA LEU A 156 -11.27 -1.89 -1.78
C LEU A 156 -10.23 -2.79 -2.45
N ILE A 157 -10.40 -4.10 -2.42
CA ILE A 157 -9.49 -5.07 -3.05
C ILE A 157 -9.46 -4.89 -4.58
N ALA A 158 -10.59 -4.55 -5.20
CA ALA A 158 -10.65 -4.27 -6.63
C ALA A 158 -9.88 -3.01 -7.05
N SER A 159 -9.60 -2.09 -6.12
CA SER A 159 -8.92 -0.84 -6.42
C SER A 159 -7.46 -1.08 -6.80
N LEU A 160 -7.10 -0.75 -8.05
CA LEU A 160 -5.77 -1.09 -8.61
C LEU A 160 -4.61 -0.48 -7.82
N GLY A 161 -4.81 0.73 -7.26
CA GLY A 161 -3.81 1.41 -6.46
C GLY A 161 -3.53 0.78 -5.09
N LEU A 162 -4.33 -0.20 -4.65
CA LEU A 162 -4.08 -0.89 -3.38
C LEU A 162 -2.96 -1.93 -3.49
N ALA A 163 -2.85 -2.62 -4.62
CA ALA A 163 -2.08 -3.86 -4.74
C ALA A 163 -0.63 -3.74 -4.28
N LEU A 164 0.17 -2.85 -4.86
CA LEU A 164 1.59 -2.72 -4.50
C LEU A 164 1.79 -2.02 -3.15
N PRO A 165 1.23 -0.81 -2.89
CA PRO A 165 1.51 -0.08 -1.65
C PRO A 165 1.02 -0.76 -0.38
N SER A 166 0.00 -1.62 -0.46
CA SER A 166 -0.49 -2.39 0.70
C SER A 166 0.37 -3.61 1.04
N HIS A 167 1.44 -3.86 0.27
CA HIS A 167 2.37 -4.97 0.48
C HIS A 167 3.82 -4.50 0.70
N GLU A 168 4.03 -3.20 0.86
CA GLU A 168 5.34 -2.63 1.20
C GLU A 168 5.50 -2.44 2.71
N VAL A 169 6.72 -2.65 3.22
CA VAL A 169 7.07 -2.43 4.63
C VAL A 169 7.39 -0.95 4.83
N THR A 170 6.36 -0.11 4.76
CA THR A 170 6.52 1.35 4.73
C THR A 170 5.61 2.05 5.75
N PRO A 171 5.95 3.27 6.20
CA PRO A 171 5.07 4.06 7.05
C PRO A 171 3.66 4.24 6.48
N MET A 172 3.52 4.25 5.14
CA MET A 172 2.23 4.46 4.46
C MET A 172 1.23 3.35 4.75
N LEU A 173 1.67 2.10 4.88
CA LEU A 173 0.77 0.99 5.21
C LEU A 173 0.22 1.10 6.63
N ILE A 174 1.05 1.52 7.59
CA ILE A 174 0.58 1.76 8.96
C ILE A 174 -0.36 2.97 9.01
N GLN A 175 -0.09 4.02 8.22
CA GLN A 175 -1.01 5.15 8.07
C GLN A 175 -2.35 4.71 7.50
N LEU A 176 -2.37 3.86 6.45
CA LEU A 176 -3.61 3.28 5.91
C LEU A 176 -4.40 2.52 6.99
N CYS A 177 -3.72 1.72 7.78
CA CYS A 177 -4.34 1.00 8.89
C CYS A 177 -4.98 1.96 9.90
N CYS A 178 -4.25 2.98 10.33
CA CYS A 178 -4.75 3.99 11.26
C CYS A 178 -5.94 4.78 10.67
N VAL A 179 -5.89 5.14 9.39
CA VAL A 179 -6.99 5.81 8.68
C VAL A 179 -8.23 4.94 8.62
N CYS A 180 -8.10 3.65 8.29
CA CYS A 180 -9.22 2.71 8.30
C CYS A 180 -9.82 2.53 9.70
N MET A 181 -8.98 2.44 10.73
CA MET A 181 -9.42 2.35 12.13
C MET A 181 -10.14 3.63 12.59
N ALA A 182 -9.63 4.82 12.25
CA ALA A 182 -10.28 6.09 12.54
C ALA A 182 -11.61 6.24 11.78
N PHE A 183 -11.67 5.79 10.52
CA PHE A 183 -12.91 5.74 9.75
C PHE A 183 -13.95 4.83 10.41
N CYS A 184 -13.53 3.66 10.87
CA CYS A 184 -14.38 2.76 11.66
C CYS A 184 -14.86 3.43 12.95
N ALA A 185 -13.98 4.10 13.69
CA ALA A 185 -14.32 4.79 14.91
C ALA A 185 -15.39 5.87 14.69
N ILE A 186 -15.24 6.73 13.67
CA ILE A 186 -16.22 7.75 13.31
C ILE A 186 -17.56 7.11 12.91
N SER A 187 -17.52 6.00 12.18
CA SER A 187 -18.72 5.31 11.69
C SER A 187 -19.52 4.63 12.80
N MET A 188 -18.85 4.03 13.79
CA MET A 188 -19.48 3.30 14.89
C MET A 188 -19.95 4.19 16.07
N MET A 189 -19.67 5.47 16.04
CA MET A 189 -19.89 6.41 17.14
C MET A 189 -21.30 6.37 17.75
N VAL A 190 -22.34 6.28 16.92
CA VAL A 190 -23.74 6.27 17.38
C VAL A 190 -24.11 4.98 18.09
N HIS A 191 -23.45 3.88 17.71
CA HIS A 191 -23.74 2.54 18.24
C HIS A 191 -22.88 2.22 19.48
N GLU A 192 -21.58 2.55 19.44
CA GLU A 192 -20.56 2.08 20.41
C GLU A 192 -19.65 3.24 20.88
N LYS A 193 -20.21 4.23 21.56
CA LYS A 193 -19.52 5.49 21.92
C LYS A 193 -18.15 5.29 22.58
N LYS A 194 -18.05 4.40 23.60
CA LYS A 194 -16.79 4.18 24.34
C LYS A 194 -15.71 3.53 23.47
N LYS A 195 -16.08 2.52 22.71
CA LYS A 195 -15.15 1.83 21.80
C LYS A 195 -14.71 2.75 20.65
N SER A 196 -15.64 3.54 20.11
CA SER A 196 -15.33 4.56 19.11
C SER A 196 -14.31 5.57 19.60
N LEU A 197 -14.48 6.07 20.82
CA LEU A 197 -13.56 7.05 21.40
C LEU A 197 -12.15 6.45 21.58
N LEU A 198 -12.06 5.24 22.15
CA LEU A 198 -10.79 4.56 22.34
C LEU A 198 -10.11 4.27 21.00
N LEU A 199 -10.85 3.66 20.07
CA LEU A 199 -10.33 3.33 18.74
C LEU A 199 -9.90 4.58 17.96
N GLY A 200 -10.72 5.65 18.03
CA GLY A 200 -10.42 6.92 17.38
C GLY A 200 -9.15 7.57 17.93
N THR A 201 -9.00 7.62 19.26
CA THR A 201 -7.79 8.18 19.89
C THR A 201 -6.55 7.39 19.55
N LEU A 202 -6.59 6.05 19.65
CA LEU A 202 -5.46 5.18 19.32
C LEU A 202 -5.08 5.29 17.85
N SER A 203 -6.06 5.36 16.95
CA SER A 203 -5.78 5.49 15.52
C SER A 203 -5.24 6.86 15.13
N LEU A 204 -5.72 7.95 15.73
CA LEU A 204 -5.17 9.29 15.51
C LEU A 204 -3.74 9.40 16.05
N LEU A 205 -3.47 8.84 17.23
CA LEU A 205 -2.12 8.77 17.78
C LEU A 205 -1.20 7.93 16.88
N GLY A 206 -1.65 6.76 16.47
CA GLY A 206 -0.89 5.89 15.55
C GLY A 206 -0.60 6.58 14.21
N LEU A 207 -1.57 7.31 13.66
CA LEU A 207 -1.39 8.08 12.42
C LEU A 207 -0.35 9.21 12.61
N SER A 208 -0.40 9.91 13.73
CA SER A 208 0.58 10.95 14.07
C SER A 208 1.99 10.38 14.22
N LEU A 209 2.14 9.29 14.97
CA LEU A 209 3.42 8.61 15.17
C LEU A 209 3.94 7.90 13.91
N SER A 210 3.08 7.70 12.92
CA SER A 210 3.48 7.17 11.60
C SER A 210 3.93 8.24 10.61
N GLY A 211 4.18 9.47 11.09
CA GLY A 211 4.71 10.58 10.28
C GLY A 211 3.63 11.37 9.51
N ALA A 212 2.37 11.31 9.97
CA ALA A 212 1.27 12.05 9.35
C ALA A 212 0.42 12.84 10.37
N PRO A 213 1.02 13.67 11.25
CA PRO A 213 0.29 14.38 12.30
C PRO A 213 -0.71 15.40 11.73
N SER A 214 -0.39 16.06 10.62
CA SER A 214 -1.30 16.98 9.94
C SER A 214 -2.56 16.29 9.41
N LEU A 215 -2.40 15.09 8.83
CA LEU A 215 -3.52 14.26 8.36
C LEU A 215 -4.35 13.73 9.55
N SER A 216 -3.69 13.36 10.65
CA SER A 216 -4.34 12.96 11.89
C SER A 216 -5.19 14.08 12.46
N PHE A 217 -4.63 15.29 12.58
CA PHE A 217 -5.35 16.47 13.06
C PHE A 217 -6.54 16.81 12.16
N GLY A 218 -6.35 16.86 10.84
CA GLY A 218 -7.41 17.14 9.87
C GLY A 218 -8.53 16.10 9.92
N MET A 219 -8.20 14.82 9.99
CA MET A 219 -9.18 13.73 10.11
C MET A 219 -9.95 13.80 11.43
N GLY A 220 -9.28 14.08 12.54
CA GLY A 220 -9.90 14.26 13.83
C GLY A 220 -10.84 15.48 13.89
N LEU A 221 -10.43 16.60 13.28
CA LEU A 221 -11.25 17.81 13.16
C LEU A 221 -12.50 17.55 12.31
N ILE A 222 -12.34 16.96 11.14
CA ILE A 222 -13.47 16.60 10.25
C ILE A 222 -14.40 15.63 10.99
N GLY A 223 -13.86 14.56 11.58
CA GLY A 223 -14.64 13.60 12.35
C GLY A 223 -15.44 14.23 13.48
N SER A 224 -14.81 15.08 14.30
CA SER A 224 -15.48 15.80 15.40
C SER A 224 -16.59 16.72 14.88
N THR A 225 -16.35 17.42 13.78
CA THR A 225 -17.35 18.29 13.14
C THR A 225 -18.54 17.49 12.61
N LEU A 226 -18.27 16.39 11.91
CA LEU A 226 -19.31 15.50 11.39
C LEU A 226 -20.17 14.91 12.51
N ILE A 227 -19.55 14.56 13.64
CA ILE A 227 -20.25 14.10 14.82
C ILE A 227 -21.12 15.21 15.42
N ALA A 228 -20.61 16.44 15.54
CA ALA A 228 -21.33 17.57 16.12
C ALA A 228 -22.57 17.96 15.32
N LEU A 229 -22.49 17.82 13.99
CA LEU A 229 -23.55 18.19 13.04
C LEU A 229 -24.58 17.07 12.79
N ASP A 230 -24.35 15.85 13.26
CA ASP A 230 -25.22 14.71 13.00
C ASP A 230 -26.55 14.81 13.78
N PRO A 231 -27.71 14.94 13.11
CA PRO A 231 -29.01 15.07 13.78
C PRO A 231 -29.55 13.75 14.35
N GLU A 232 -29.04 12.58 13.88
CA GLU A 232 -29.42 11.27 14.43
C GLU A 232 -28.82 11.02 15.82
N GLY A 233 -27.98 11.93 16.28
CA GLY A 233 -27.27 11.84 17.55
C GLY A 233 -28.16 11.98 18.77
N LYS A 234 -27.95 11.06 19.70
CA LYS A 234 -28.62 11.03 21.01
C LYS A 234 -28.15 12.20 21.88
N LYS A 235 -28.95 12.53 22.95
CA LYS A 235 -28.61 13.50 23.99
C LYS A 235 -27.13 13.34 24.43
N GLY A 236 -26.34 14.42 24.43
CA GLY A 236 -24.90 14.40 24.77
C GLY A 236 -23.94 14.27 23.57
N GLN A 237 -24.40 14.31 22.34
CA GLN A 237 -23.56 14.20 21.15
C GLN A 237 -22.59 15.36 20.97
N LYS A 238 -23.03 16.61 21.24
CA LYS A 238 -22.14 17.79 21.22
C LYS A 238 -21.00 17.66 22.24
N THR A 239 -21.30 17.14 23.43
CA THR A 239 -20.27 16.84 24.44
C THR A 239 -19.30 15.79 23.96
N HIS A 240 -19.79 14.77 23.22
CA HIS A 240 -18.95 13.72 22.68
C HIS A 240 -18.09 14.23 21.52
N ALA A 241 -18.64 15.07 20.66
CA ALA A 241 -17.87 15.75 19.60
C ALA A 241 -16.77 16.65 20.18
N LEU A 242 -17.10 17.38 21.25
CA LEU A 242 -16.13 18.20 21.99
C LEU A 242 -15.01 17.32 22.59
N LEU A 243 -15.36 16.15 23.15
CA LEU A 243 -14.38 15.21 23.69
C LEU A 243 -13.48 14.65 22.60
N CYS A 244 -14.04 14.30 21.42
CA CYS A 244 -13.24 13.88 20.27
C CYS A 244 -12.28 14.99 19.82
N LEU A 245 -12.75 16.23 19.75
CA LEU A 245 -11.92 17.39 19.41
C LEU A 245 -10.80 17.62 20.43
N THR A 246 -11.14 17.56 21.74
CA THR A 246 -10.13 17.68 22.82
C THR A 246 -9.06 16.60 22.70
N LEU A 247 -9.46 15.35 22.45
CA LEU A 247 -8.50 14.25 22.27
C LEU A 247 -7.66 14.43 21.00
N THR A 248 -8.23 14.94 19.92
CA THR A 248 -7.48 15.28 18.70
C THR A 248 -6.41 16.33 19.00
N VAL A 249 -6.77 17.38 19.73
CA VAL A 249 -5.81 18.42 20.14
C VAL A 249 -4.75 17.85 21.09
N LEU A 250 -5.13 17.03 22.07
CA LEU A 250 -4.18 16.38 22.97
C LEU A 250 -3.20 15.47 22.22
N VAL A 251 -3.68 14.64 21.30
CA VAL A 251 -2.81 13.81 20.44
C VAL A 251 -1.83 14.70 19.68
N SER A 252 -2.29 15.82 19.13
CA SER A 252 -1.44 16.75 18.39
C SER A 252 -0.38 17.41 19.27
N LEU A 253 -0.70 17.74 20.52
CA LEU A 253 0.23 18.34 21.47
C LEU A 253 1.28 17.35 22.00
N VAL A 254 0.91 16.08 22.16
CA VAL A 254 1.82 15.02 22.61
C VAL A 254 2.73 14.52 21.48
N THR A 255 2.34 14.74 20.23
CA THR A 255 3.15 14.31 19.07
C THR A 255 4.45 15.13 19.01
N PRO A 256 5.64 14.47 18.91
CA PRO A 256 6.92 15.15 18.80
C PRO A 256 6.94 16.17 17.66
N GLN A 257 7.54 17.33 17.90
CA GLN A 257 7.57 18.43 16.91
C GLN A 257 8.30 18.04 15.62
N GLU A 258 9.27 17.16 15.70
CA GLU A 258 10.04 16.65 14.57
C GLU A 258 9.19 15.90 13.55
N LEU A 259 8.06 15.31 13.99
CA LEU A 259 7.13 14.62 13.10
C LEU A 259 6.24 15.60 12.31
N TRP A 260 6.15 16.87 12.72
CA TRP A 260 5.34 17.92 12.09
C TRP A 260 6.03 18.51 10.84
N GLN A 261 6.44 17.68 9.94
CA GLN A 261 7.00 18.14 8.66
C GLN A 261 5.87 18.44 7.69
N TRP A 262 5.71 19.72 7.34
CA TRP A 262 4.76 20.17 6.34
C TRP A 262 5.36 19.95 4.95
N ARG A 263 4.89 18.95 4.25
CA ARG A 263 5.34 18.62 2.89
C ARG A 263 4.34 19.10 1.83
N LEU A 264 3.77 20.25 2.04
CA LEU A 264 2.89 20.87 1.05
C LEU A 264 3.74 21.42 -0.10
N VAL A 265 3.52 20.88 -1.27
CA VAL A 265 4.14 21.37 -2.50
C VAL A 265 3.07 22.07 -3.30
N THR A 266 3.37 23.30 -3.77
CA THR A 266 2.49 23.99 -4.70
C THR A 266 2.48 23.23 -6.02
N PRO A 267 1.32 22.74 -6.49
CA PRO A 267 1.25 22.02 -7.76
C PRO A 267 1.76 22.92 -8.89
N GLN A 268 2.62 22.39 -9.74
CA GLN A 268 3.00 23.11 -10.96
C GLN A 268 1.75 23.26 -11.83
N MET A 269 1.41 24.51 -12.20
CA MET A 269 0.23 24.83 -13.01
C MET A 269 0.47 24.54 -14.50
N THR A 270 1.11 23.38 -14.80
CA THR A 270 1.34 22.92 -16.17
C THR A 270 0.32 21.84 -16.52
N TRP A 271 -0.10 21.80 -17.80
CA TRP A 271 -1.02 20.78 -18.29
C TRP A 271 -0.47 19.36 -18.09
N GLN A 272 0.84 19.17 -18.24
CA GLN A 272 1.49 17.88 -18.02
C GLN A 272 1.37 17.39 -16.58
N ALA A 273 1.59 18.26 -15.58
CA ALA A 273 1.44 17.93 -14.17
C ALA A 273 0.00 17.53 -13.85
N TRP A 274 -0.99 18.32 -14.29
CA TRP A 274 -2.40 18.03 -14.06
C TRP A 274 -2.88 16.76 -14.75
N SER A 275 -2.46 16.52 -16.00
CA SER A 275 -2.81 15.28 -16.72
C SER A 275 -2.21 14.04 -16.01
N GLY A 276 -0.98 14.16 -15.48
CA GLY A 276 -0.36 13.11 -14.66
C GLY A 276 -1.15 12.80 -13.41
N VAL A 277 -1.55 13.81 -12.65
CA VAL A 277 -2.37 13.66 -11.44
C VAL A 277 -3.76 13.07 -11.77
N LEU A 278 -4.40 13.54 -12.83
CA LEU A 278 -5.71 13.00 -13.26
C LEU A 278 -5.60 11.52 -13.70
N ASN A 279 -4.58 11.17 -14.47
CA ASN A 279 -4.32 9.79 -14.85
C ASN A 279 -4.09 8.90 -13.62
N LEU A 280 -3.28 9.38 -12.66
CA LEU A 280 -3.06 8.69 -11.41
C LEU A 280 -4.39 8.48 -10.67
N LEU A 281 -5.19 9.53 -10.44
CA LEU A 281 -6.48 9.44 -9.78
C LEU A 281 -7.39 8.39 -10.44
N VAL A 282 -7.52 8.44 -11.76
CA VAL A 282 -8.41 7.56 -12.54
C VAL A 282 -7.99 6.10 -12.40
N TRP A 283 -6.72 5.78 -12.60
CA TRP A 283 -6.24 4.39 -12.56
C TRP A 283 -6.06 3.86 -11.14
N PHE A 284 -5.57 4.69 -10.24
CA PHE A 284 -5.31 4.29 -8.85
C PHE A 284 -6.59 3.92 -8.10
N THR A 285 -7.65 4.72 -8.29
CA THR A 285 -8.93 4.50 -7.61
C THR A 285 -9.94 3.68 -8.41
N TRP A 286 -9.56 3.17 -9.60
CA TRP A 286 -10.40 2.29 -10.39
C TRP A 286 -10.60 0.93 -9.70
N PRO A 287 -11.83 0.34 -9.65
CA PRO A 287 -13.10 0.82 -10.19
C PRO A 287 -13.96 1.58 -9.15
N ALA A 288 -13.41 1.93 -8.00
CA ALA A 288 -14.19 2.55 -6.93
C ALA A 288 -14.72 3.96 -7.28
N TRP A 289 -13.92 4.80 -7.98
CA TRP A 289 -14.34 6.17 -8.28
C TRP A 289 -15.59 6.29 -9.17
N PRO A 290 -15.77 5.54 -10.28
CA PRO A 290 -16.98 5.67 -11.09
C PRO A 290 -18.23 5.19 -10.35
N LEU A 291 -18.10 4.16 -9.51
CA LEU A 291 -19.18 3.71 -8.64
C LEU A 291 -19.52 4.75 -7.57
N SER A 292 -18.51 5.40 -7.00
CA SER A 292 -18.69 6.50 -6.04
C SER A 292 -19.42 7.68 -6.67
N LEU A 293 -19.06 8.08 -7.89
CA LEU A 293 -19.77 9.12 -8.63
C LEU A 293 -21.22 8.73 -8.93
N TRP A 294 -21.45 7.45 -9.28
CA TRP A 294 -22.82 6.92 -9.44
C TRP A 294 -23.61 7.05 -8.14
N THR A 295 -23.00 6.71 -7.01
CA THR A 295 -23.63 6.87 -5.68
C THR A 295 -24.00 8.33 -5.45
N LEU A 296 -23.05 9.25 -5.58
CA LEU A 296 -23.29 10.68 -5.38
C LEU A 296 -24.40 11.22 -6.29
N TRP A 297 -24.42 10.81 -7.56
CA TRP A 297 -25.48 11.21 -8.49
C TRP A 297 -26.84 10.62 -8.13
N ARG A 298 -26.89 9.33 -7.78
CA ARG A 298 -28.15 8.61 -7.45
C ARG A 298 -28.76 9.10 -6.13
N TRP A 299 -27.89 9.38 -5.16
CA TRP A 299 -28.27 9.86 -3.83
C TRP A 299 -28.20 11.39 -3.70
N ARG A 300 -28.11 12.16 -4.81
CA ARG A 300 -27.91 13.62 -4.80
C ARG A 300 -28.92 14.38 -3.93
N HIS A 301 -30.17 13.94 -3.87
CA HIS A 301 -31.18 14.58 -3.04
C HIS A 301 -30.96 14.39 -1.53
N HIS A 302 -30.13 13.40 -1.14
CA HIS A 302 -29.84 13.10 0.26
C HIS A 302 -28.60 13.85 0.77
N TRP A 303 -27.68 14.28 -0.09
CA TRP A 303 -26.51 15.01 0.35
C TRP A 303 -26.54 16.50 -0.04
N LEU A 304 -27.29 16.88 -1.07
CA LEU A 304 -27.51 18.29 -1.44
C LEU A 304 -28.64 18.95 -0.64
N SER A 305 -29.59 18.18 -0.09
CA SER A 305 -30.61 18.71 0.79
C SER A 305 -30.05 18.93 2.21
N SER A 306 -30.73 19.74 3.03
CA SER A 306 -30.36 19.92 4.45
C SER A 306 -30.49 18.63 5.29
N GLN A 307 -30.77 17.51 4.65
CA GLN A 307 -30.91 16.20 5.31
C GLN A 307 -29.56 15.53 5.43
N TRP A 308 -29.06 15.47 6.66
CA TRP A 308 -27.80 14.81 6.99
C TRP A 308 -27.84 13.30 6.70
N SER A 309 -26.92 12.80 5.87
CA SER A 309 -26.79 11.39 5.51
C SER A 309 -25.40 10.85 5.81
N ARG A 310 -25.23 10.21 6.97
CA ARG A 310 -23.93 9.75 7.49
C ARG A 310 -23.17 8.87 6.50
N HIS A 311 -23.86 7.91 5.89
CA HIS A 311 -23.28 6.94 4.95
C HIS A 311 -22.73 7.57 3.65
N LEU A 312 -23.11 8.83 3.35
CA LEU A 312 -22.58 9.58 2.22
C LEU A 312 -21.57 10.64 2.66
N LEU A 313 -21.93 11.46 3.67
CA LEU A 313 -21.14 12.62 4.07
C LEU A 313 -19.83 12.25 4.75
N ILE A 314 -19.80 11.19 5.57
CA ILE A 314 -18.56 10.76 6.23
C ILE A 314 -17.52 10.29 5.21
N PRO A 315 -17.79 9.29 4.32
CA PRO A 315 -16.79 8.87 3.37
C PRO A 315 -16.50 9.95 2.30
N LEU A 316 -17.48 10.77 1.91
CA LEU A 316 -17.25 11.85 0.94
C LEU A 316 -16.27 12.90 1.48
N SER A 317 -16.53 13.44 2.68
CA SER A 317 -15.68 14.50 3.25
C SER A 317 -14.25 14.01 3.52
N LEU A 318 -14.09 12.79 4.05
CA LEU A 318 -12.78 12.21 4.29
C LEU A 318 -12.09 11.85 2.96
N GLY A 319 -12.80 11.27 2.00
CA GLY A 319 -12.27 10.96 0.66
C GLY A 319 -11.77 12.20 -0.07
N VAL A 320 -12.54 13.29 -0.05
CA VAL A 320 -12.13 14.58 -0.63
C VAL A 320 -10.93 15.16 0.12
N PHE A 321 -10.92 15.11 1.45
CA PHE A 321 -9.80 15.59 2.25
C PHE A 321 -8.48 14.89 1.88
N PHE A 322 -8.47 13.55 1.81
CA PHE A 322 -7.27 12.81 1.45
C PHE A 322 -6.89 12.97 -0.03
N CYS A 323 -7.84 13.11 -0.95
CA CYS A 323 -7.54 13.42 -2.36
C CYS A 323 -6.91 14.81 -2.51
N LEU A 324 -7.43 15.83 -1.83
CA LEU A 324 -6.84 17.16 -1.84
C LEU A 324 -5.43 17.16 -1.22
N SER A 325 -5.26 16.43 -0.11
CA SER A 325 -3.95 16.26 0.51
C SER A 325 -2.96 15.55 -0.43
N ALA A 326 -3.42 14.57 -1.23
CA ALA A 326 -2.59 13.89 -2.21
C ALA A 326 -2.13 14.83 -3.35
N ILE A 327 -3.02 15.68 -3.85
CA ILE A 327 -2.69 16.67 -4.88
C ILE A 327 -1.63 17.68 -4.40
N LEU A 328 -1.63 17.98 -3.10
CA LEU A 328 -0.73 18.94 -2.47
C LEU A 328 0.58 18.29 -1.95
N SER A 329 0.84 17.04 -2.24
CA SER A 329 2.00 16.29 -1.74
C SER A 329 2.81 15.62 -2.85
N VAL A 330 4.08 15.29 -2.56
CA VAL A 330 4.97 14.55 -3.46
C VAL A 330 5.62 13.42 -2.68
N PRO A 331 5.53 12.18 -3.18
CA PRO A 331 4.74 11.70 -4.33
C PRO A 331 3.24 11.54 -3.97
N PRO A 332 2.31 11.88 -4.89
CA PRO A 332 0.88 11.95 -4.59
C PRO A 332 0.21 10.58 -4.37
N ASP A 333 0.71 9.51 -4.99
CA ASP A 333 0.19 8.14 -4.91
C ASP A 333 0.15 7.62 -3.49
N ARG A 334 1.11 8.02 -2.66
CA ARG A 334 1.22 7.56 -1.27
C ARG A 334 0.09 8.06 -0.40
N ILE A 335 -0.28 9.34 -0.51
CA ILE A 335 -1.42 9.89 0.24
C ILE A 335 -2.74 9.50 -0.42
N LEU A 336 -2.76 9.32 -1.74
CA LEU A 336 -3.94 8.86 -2.46
C LEU A 336 -4.36 7.45 -1.99
N LEU A 337 -3.42 6.59 -1.59
CA LEU A 337 -3.68 5.29 -0.97
C LEU A 337 -4.65 5.42 0.22
N LEU A 338 -4.46 6.45 1.05
CA LEU A 338 -5.27 6.69 2.24
C LEU A 338 -6.71 7.08 1.91
N SER A 339 -7.00 7.50 0.68
CA SER A 339 -8.35 7.84 0.23
C SER A 339 -9.20 6.61 -0.18
N LEU A 340 -8.56 5.49 -0.53
CA LEU A 340 -9.24 4.31 -1.10
C LEU A 340 -10.36 3.74 -0.23
N PRO A 341 -10.25 3.63 1.11
CA PRO A 341 -11.32 3.10 1.95
C PRO A 341 -12.63 3.89 1.83
N PHE A 342 -12.54 5.21 1.64
CA PHE A 342 -13.70 6.09 1.54
C PHE A 342 -14.40 5.95 0.17
N TRP A 343 -13.61 5.85 -0.90
CA TRP A 343 -14.15 5.59 -2.24
C TRP A 343 -14.74 4.19 -2.34
N ALA A 344 -14.14 3.19 -1.72
CA ALA A 344 -14.67 1.84 -1.64
C ALA A 344 -16.01 1.80 -0.86
N ALA A 345 -16.11 2.56 0.23
CA ALA A 345 -17.35 2.69 0.98
C ALA A 345 -18.46 3.32 0.13
N LEU A 346 -18.19 4.43 -0.55
CA LEU A 346 -19.17 5.05 -1.48
C LEU A 346 -19.52 4.12 -2.62
N ALA A 347 -18.57 3.39 -3.19
CA ALA A 347 -18.80 2.42 -4.26
C ALA A 347 -19.76 1.31 -3.85
N ALA A 348 -19.71 0.85 -2.59
CA ALA A 348 -20.67 -0.13 -2.08
C ALA A 348 -22.10 0.40 -2.16
N PHE A 349 -22.35 1.66 -1.79
CA PHE A 349 -23.68 2.28 -1.84
C PHE A 349 -24.20 2.54 -3.27
N ALA A 350 -23.40 2.32 -4.32
CA ALA A 350 -23.89 2.26 -5.69
C ALA A 350 -24.73 1.01 -5.96
N LEU A 351 -24.35 -0.13 -5.37
CA LEU A 351 -24.86 -1.44 -5.74
C LEU A 351 -26.40 -1.59 -5.67
N PRO A 352 -27.08 -1.11 -4.61
CA PRO A 352 -28.54 -1.19 -4.55
C PRO A 352 -29.26 -0.46 -5.69
N THR A 353 -28.59 0.53 -6.28
CA THR A 353 -29.16 1.43 -7.29
C THR A 353 -28.66 1.19 -8.71
N LEU A 354 -27.70 0.26 -8.90
CA LEU A 354 -27.13 -0.04 -10.22
C LEU A 354 -28.16 -0.69 -11.15
N GLN A 355 -28.26 -0.17 -12.36
CA GLN A 355 -29.06 -0.76 -13.43
C GLN A 355 -28.40 -2.04 -13.95
N ARG A 356 -29.19 -2.94 -14.50
CA ARG A 356 -28.69 -4.22 -15.05
C ARG A 356 -27.68 -4.03 -16.17
N SER A 357 -27.90 -3.02 -17.04
CA SER A 357 -26.99 -2.68 -18.14
C SER A 357 -25.61 -2.24 -17.64
N VAL A 358 -25.57 -1.40 -16.59
CA VAL A 358 -24.30 -0.94 -15.98
C VAL A 358 -23.58 -2.11 -15.30
N SER A 359 -24.32 -2.97 -14.60
CA SER A 359 -23.73 -4.18 -14.01
C SER A 359 -23.13 -5.13 -15.06
N ALA A 360 -23.82 -5.32 -16.19
CA ALA A 360 -23.32 -6.10 -17.30
C ALA A 360 -22.06 -5.48 -17.92
N LEU A 361 -22.03 -4.16 -18.06
CA LEU A 361 -20.85 -3.45 -18.56
C LEU A 361 -19.63 -3.65 -17.65
N ILE A 362 -19.82 -3.57 -16.32
CA ILE A 362 -18.77 -3.84 -15.33
C ILE A 362 -18.25 -5.28 -15.49
N ASP A 363 -19.13 -6.26 -15.57
CA ASP A 363 -18.77 -7.66 -15.74
C ASP A 363 -17.95 -7.88 -17.05
N TRP A 364 -18.43 -7.35 -18.18
CA TRP A 364 -17.73 -7.47 -19.47
C TRP A 364 -16.38 -6.80 -19.49
N PHE A 365 -16.30 -5.56 -18.99
CA PHE A 365 -15.01 -4.85 -18.90
C PHE A 365 -14.02 -5.63 -18.03
N THR A 366 -14.47 -6.09 -16.87
CA THR A 366 -13.65 -6.87 -15.93
C THR A 366 -13.12 -8.15 -16.55
N LEU A 367 -13.98 -8.88 -17.26
CA LEU A 367 -13.57 -10.12 -17.93
C LEU A 367 -12.50 -9.85 -18.99
N ILE A 368 -12.75 -8.90 -19.90
CA ILE A 368 -11.79 -8.58 -20.98
C ILE A 368 -10.47 -8.10 -20.38
N PHE A 369 -10.53 -7.18 -19.42
CA PHE A 369 -9.32 -6.59 -18.83
C PHE A 369 -8.49 -7.63 -18.07
N PHE A 370 -9.07 -8.31 -17.09
CA PHE A 370 -8.28 -9.23 -16.25
C PHE A 370 -7.94 -10.55 -16.93
N CYS A 371 -8.79 -11.06 -17.82
CA CYS A 371 -8.40 -12.21 -18.65
C CYS A 371 -7.28 -11.84 -19.61
N GLY A 372 -7.30 -10.64 -20.20
CA GLY A 372 -6.21 -10.13 -21.03
C GLY A 372 -4.91 -9.98 -20.25
N CYS A 373 -4.95 -9.38 -19.07
CA CYS A 373 -3.78 -9.27 -18.18
C CYS A 373 -3.23 -10.63 -17.78
N ALA A 374 -4.09 -11.54 -17.33
CA ALA A 374 -3.68 -12.90 -16.96
C ALA A 374 -3.06 -13.66 -18.15
N PHE A 375 -3.66 -13.54 -19.34
CA PHE A 375 -3.11 -14.12 -20.56
C PHE A 375 -1.71 -13.58 -20.88
N ILE A 376 -1.51 -12.25 -20.79
CA ILE A 376 -0.19 -11.63 -21.01
C ILE A 376 0.82 -12.17 -19.99
N ILE A 377 0.46 -12.26 -18.71
CA ILE A 377 1.35 -12.78 -17.66
C ILE A 377 1.78 -14.22 -17.99
N TRP A 378 0.84 -15.08 -18.36
CA TRP A 378 1.13 -16.47 -18.73
C TRP A 378 1.99 -16.58 -19.99
N VAL A 379 1.69 -15.78 -21.03
CA VAL A 379 2.46 -15.80 -22.29
C VAL A 379 3.91 -15.34 -22.07
N VAL A 380 4.13 -14.29 -21.30
CA VAL A 380 5.48 -13.80 -21.00
C VAL A 380 6.24 -14.81 -20.15
N TRP A 381 5.57 -15.41 -19.14
CA TRP A 381 6.17 -16.46 -18.32
C TRP A 381 6.56 -17.68 -19.17
N LEU A 382 5.67 -18.16 -20.05
CA LEU A 382 5.97 -19.25 -20.97
C LEU A 382 7.16 -18.91 -21.88
N ALA A 383 7.18 -17.68 -22.40
CA ALA A 383 8.28 -17.20 -23.24
C ALA A 383 9.62 -17.16 -22.50
N MET A 384 9.62 -16.79 -21.22
CA MET A 384 10.83 -16.85 -20.38
C MET A 384 11.33 -18.29 -20.21
N GLN A 385 10.42 -19.23 -19.91
CA GLN A 385 10.79 -20.62 -19.62
C GLN A 385 11.20 -21.44 -20.86
N THR A 386 10.58 -21.18 -22.01
CA THR A 386 10.74 -22.01 -23.20
C THR A 386 11.41 -21.32 -24.39
N GLY A 387 11.58 -19.99 -24.33
CA GLY A 387 12.01 -19.17 -25.47
C GLY A 387 10.91 -18.92 -26.53
N TRP A 388 9.70 -19.48 -26.35
CA TRP A 388 8.59 -19.29 -27.28
C TRP A 388 7.34 -18.75 -26.52
N PRO A 389 6.68 -17.72 -27.06
CA PRO A 389 6.93 -16.96 -28.31
C PRO A 389 8.22 -16.12 -28.25
N ALA A 390 8.93 -16.07 -29.38
CA ALA A 390 10.27 -15.49 -29.44
C ALA A 390 10.31 -13.97 -29.13
N GLN A 391 9.24 -13.22 -29.49
CA GLN A 391 9.25 -11.77 -29.29
C GLN A 391 9.18 -11.35 -27.83
N PRO A 392 8.27 -11.88 -26.98
CA PRO A 392 8.30 -11.64 -25.54
C PRO A 392 9.62 -12.10 -24.88
N ALA A 393 10.17 -13.26 -25.27
CA ALA A 393 11.44 -13.75 -24.74
C ALA A 393 12.60 -12.78 -25.05
N LYS A 394 12.71 -12.28 -26.29
CA LYS A 394 13.70 -11.27 -26.68
C LYS A 394 13.51 -9.95 -25.94
N ASN A 395 12.27 -9.53 -25.70
CA ASN A 395 11.98 -8.30 -24.96
C ASN A 395 12.45 -8.42 -23.50
N VAL A 396 12.21 -9.54 -22.82
CA VAL A 396 12.70 -9.78 -21.46
C VAL A 396 14.23 -9.78 -21.43
N ALA A 397 14.90 -10.52 -22.33
CA ALA A 397 16.36 -10.57 -22.40
C ALA A 397 17.00 -9.19 -22.67
N ARG A 398 16.32 -8.33 -23.43
CA ARG A 398 16.78 -6.97 -23.70
C ARG A 398 16.59 -6.03 -22.49
N LEU A 399 15.46 -6.14 -21.80
CA LEU A 399 15.14 -5.27 -20.64
C LEU A 399 15.89 -5.68 -19.38
N LEU A 400 16.24 -6.96 -19.25
CA LEU A 400 16.92 -7.51 -18.08
C LEU A 400 18.09 -8.42 -18.53
N PRO A 401 19.21 -7.82 -18.96
CA PRO A 401 20.40 -8.56 -19.36
C PRO A 401 20.92 -9.41 -18.19
N GLY A 402 21.26 -10.68 -18.49
CA GLY A 402 21.79 -11.61 -17.48
C GLY A 402 20.73 -12.32 -16.62
N PHE A 403 19.45 -12.01 -16.77
CA PHE A 403 18.39 -12.78 -16.11
C PHE A 403 18.30 -14.20 -16.67
N VAL A 404 18.44 -15.20 -15.80
CA VAL A 404 18.26 -16.62 -16.14
C VAL A 404 16.98 -17.10 -15.44
N PRO A 405 15.94 -17.51 -16.20
CA PRO A 405 14.70 -17.97 -15.61
C PRO A 405 14.89 -19.35 -14.96
N GLU A 406 14.50 -19.46 -13.70
CA GLU A 406 14.43 -20.74 -12.99
C GLU A 406 12.96 -21.17 -12.87
N PHE A 407 12.70 -22.48 -12.97
CA PHE A 407 11.35 -23.01 -12.83
C PHE A 407 11.01 -23.21 -11.36
N ASP A 408 10.13 -22.35 -10.84
CA ASP A 408 9.55 -22.49 -9.49
C ASP A 408 8.26 -23.31 -9.54
N THR A 409 8.32 -24.54 -9.01
CA THR A 409 7.17 -25.46 -8.95
C THR A 409 6.05 -24.92 -8.08
N LEU A 410 6.36 -24.29 -6.93
CA LEU A 410 5.36 -23.77 -6.01
C LEU A 410 4.65 -22.55 -6.61
N GLY A 411 5.40 -21.64 -7.20
CA GLY A 411 4.87 -20.49 -7.93
C GLY A 411 3.98 -20.92 -9.10
N PHE A 412 4.42 -21.90 -9.89
CA PHE A 412 3.60 -22.45 -10.99
C PHE A 412 2.29 -23.08 -10.51
N LEU A 413 2.33 -23.93 -9.48
CA LEU A 413 1.13 -24.57 -8.94
C LEU A 413 0.15 -23.55 -8.34
N SER A 414 0.66 -22.56 -7.64
CA SER A 414 -0.17 -21.49 -7.07
C SER A 414 -0.86 -20.66 -8.15
N ALA A 415 -0.16 -20.32 -9.23
CA ALA A 415 -0.69 -19.62 -10.39
C ALA A 415 -1.74 -20.47 -11.14
N LEU A 416 -1.48 -21.77 -11.30
CA LEU A 416 -2.43 -22.69 -11.95
C LEU A 416 -3.72 -22.78 -11.14
N VAL A 417 -3.62 -22.99 -9.82
CA VAL A 417 -4.78 -23.04 -8.92
C VAL A 417 -5.57 -21.72 -8.97
N ALA A 418 -4.89 -20.57 -8.90
CA ALA A 418 -5.55 -19.27 -9.00
C ALA A 418 -6.29 -19.08 -10.32
N THR A 419 -5.67 -19.51 -11.44
CA THR A 419 -6.28 -19.44 -12.77
C THR A 419 -7.51 -20.34 -12.86
N LEU A 420 -7.44 -21.57 -12.33
CA LEU A 420 -8.59 -22.49 -12.29
C LEU A 420 -9.74 -21.95 -11.40
N VAL A 421 -9.40 -21.37 -10.25
CA VAL A 421 -10.38 -20.70 -9.38
C VAL A 421 -11.03 -19.52 -10.10
N TRP A 422 -10.26 -18.73 -10.85
CA TRP A 422 -10.78 -17.64 -11.68
C TRP A 422 -11.76 -18.15 -12.75
N ILE A 423 -11.40 -19.18 -13.50
CA ILE A 423 -12.27 -19.79 -14.51
C ILE A 423 -13.57 -20.30 -13.86
N ALA A 424 -13.46 -20.97 -12.72
CA ALA A 424 -14.61 -21.44 -11.96
C ALA A 424 -15.49 -20.28 -11.46
N LEU A 425 -14.88 -19.18 -10.99
CA LEU A 425 -15.57 -17.96 -10.56
C LEU A 425 -16.34 -17.30 -11.71
N VAL A 426 -15.70 -17.18 -12.87
CA VAL A 426 -16.32 -16.64 -14.09
C VAL A 426 -17.50 -17.52 -14.52
N HIS A 427 -17.31 -18.84 -14.59
CA HIS A 427 -18.38 -19.78 -14.93
C HIS A 427 -19.55 -19.70 -13.93
N TRP A 428 -19.23 -19.65 -12.63
CA TRP A 428 -20.21 -19.47 -11.56
C TRP A 428 -20.98 -18.15 -11.69
N ARG A 429 -20.32 -17.05 -12.09
CA ARG A 429 -20.94 -15.75 -12.25
C ARG A 429 -21.83 -15.65 -13.48
N VAL A 430 -21.36 -16.19 -14.62
CA VAL A 430 -22.07 -16.14 -15.91
C VAL A 430 -23.25 -17.13 -15.95
N GLY A 431 -23.09 -18.31 -15.34
CA GLY A 431 -24.03 -19.43 -15.48
C GLY A 431 -25.35 -19.31 -14.70
N ARG A 432 -25.53 -18.32 -13.78
CA ARG A 432 -26.74 -18.20 -12.95
C ARG A 432 -27.07 -16.75 -12.62
N LYS A 433 -28.39 -16.43 -12.67
CA LYS A 433 -28.92 -15.15 -12.14
C LYS A 433 -28.71 -15.13 -10.62
N ARG A 434 -27.75 -14.33 -10.14
CA ARG A 434 -27.49 -14.17 -8.72
C ARG A 434 -28.06 -12.83 -8.25
N HIS A 435 -28.83 -12.84 -7.17
CA HIS A 435 -29.52 -11.66 -6.66
C HIS A 435 -28.69 -10.87 -5.64
N ALA A 436 -27.67 -11.49 -5.00
CA ALA A 436 -26.88 -10.84 -3.97
C ALA A 436 -26.11 -9.62 -4.52
N LEU A 437 -26.16 -8.49 -3.80
CA LEU A 437 -25.58 -7.20 -4.21
C LEU A 437 -24.07 -7.28 -4.43
N TRP A 438 -23.32 -7.91 -3.52
CA TRP A 438 -21.87 -8.02 -3.57
C TRP A 438 -21.34 -8.78 -4.80
N VAL A 439 -22.18 -9.64 -5.43
CA VAL A 439 -21.79 -10.42 -6.63
C VAL A 439 -21.32 -9.52 -7.78
N ARG A 440 -21.77 -8.27 -7.83
CA ARG A 440 -21.37 -7.28 -8.85
C ARG A 440 -19.92 -6.84 -8.74
N LEU A 441 -19.29 -7.03 -7.57
CA LEU A 441 -17.89 -6.68 -7.32
C LEU A 441 -16.97 -7.88 -7.21
N VAL A 442 -17.50 -9.10 -7.27
CA VAL A 442 -16.70 -10.33 -7.16
C VAL A 442 -15.73 -10.47 -8.33
N LEU A 443 -16.15 -10.19 -9.55
CA LEU A 443 -15.26 -10.26 -10.70
C LEU A 443 -14.17 -9.17 -10.66
N PRO A 444 -14.47 -7.87 -10.42
CA PRO A 444 -13.44 -6.87 -10.25
C PRO A 444 -12.40 -7.22 -9.16
N ALA A 445 -12.87 -7.62 -7.97
CA ALA A 445 -12.00 -7.99 -6.88
C ALA A 445 -11.20 -9.28 -7.16
N GLY A 446 -11.89 -10.31 -7.68
CA GLY A 446 -11.27 -11.58 -8.06
C GLY A 446 -10.23 -11.43 -9.17
N GLY A 447 -10.50 -10.57 -10.15
CA GLY A 447 -9.56 -10.28 -11.24
C GLY A 447 -8.32 -9.53 -10.76
N ALA A 448 -8.49 -8.54 -9.87
CA ALA A 448 -7.37 -7.83 -9.24
C ALA A 448 -6.50 -8.79 -8.40
N ALA A 449 -7.14 -9.62 -7.57
CA ALA A 449 -6.44 -10.62 -6.76
C ALA A 449 -5.74 -11.68 -7.64
N LEU A 450 -6.36 -12.14 -8.73
CA LEU A 450 -5.74 -13.06 -9.68
C LEU A 450 -4.47 -12.45 -10.27
N CYS A 451 -4.57 -11.26 -10.86
CA CYS A 451 -3.42 -10.62 -11.50
C CYS A 451 -2.29 -10.38 -10.50
N TRP A 452 -2.62 -9.94 -9.28
CA TRP A 452 -1.65 -9.78 -8.21
C TRP A 452 -0.95 -11.10 -7.85
N LEU A 453 -1.72 -12.17 -7.65
CA LEU A 453 -1.18 -13.48 -7.33
C LEU A 453 -0.31 -14.04 -8.50
N LEU A 454 -0.74 -13.89 -9.75
CA LEU A 454 0.05 -14.29 -10.90
C LEU A 454 1.38 -13.52 -11.01
N LEU A 455 1.37 -12.21 -10.72
CA LEU A 455 2.59 -11.41 -10.68
C LEU A 455 3.52 -11.86 -9.55
N MET A 456 2.96 -12.13 -8.35
CA MET A 456 3.72 -12.54 -7.16
C MET A 456 4.05 -14.04 -7.14
N SER A 457 3.77 -14.77 -8.19
CA SER A 457 4.16 -16.19 -8.37
C SER A 457 4.97 -16.39 -9.64
N LEU A 458 4.38 -16.16 -10.82
CA LEU A 458 5.04 -16.44 -12.11
C LEU A 458 6.13 -15.41 -12.45
N TRP A 459 5.90 -14.13 -12.14
CA TRP A 459 6.84 -13.05 -12.46
C TRP A 459 7.71 -12.64 -11.26
N LEU A 460 7.52 -13.26 -10.10
CA LEU A 460 8.28 -12.88 -8.91
C LEU A 460 9.81 -12.97 -9.12
N PRO A 461 10.39 -14.04 -9.69
CA PRO A 461 11.83 -14.11 -9.95
C PRO A 461 12.32 -12.98 -10.88
N LEU A 462 11.53 -12.66 -11.92
CA LEU A 462 11.81 -11.56 -12.84
C LEU A 462 11.74 -10.21 -12.14
N LEU A 463 10.70 -10.00 -11.32
CA LEU A 463 10.49 -8.74 -10.59
C LEU A 463 11.54 -8.54 -9.49
N ASP A 464 11.94 -9.61 -8.79
CA ASP A 464 13.01 -9.55 -7.80
C ASP A 464 14.35 -9.22 -8.46
N TYR A 465 14.68 -9.86 -9.59
CA TYR A 465 15.88 -9.53 -10.35
C TYR A 465 15.90 -8.06 -10.80
N ALA A 466 14.75 -7.53 -11.24
CA ALA A 466 14.63 -6.15 -11.71
C ALA A 466 14.61 -5.11 -10.57
N ARG A 467 13.98 -5.41 -9.43
CA ARG A 467 13.67 -4.43 -8.39
C ARG A 467 14.49 -4.58 -7.10
N SER A 468 15.07 -5.76 -6.83
CA SER A 468 15.97 -5.98 -5.70
C SER A 468 17.40 -5.61 -6.06
N TYR A 469 18.19 -5.22 -5.05
CA TYR A 469 19.63 -5.07 -5.19
C TYR A 469 20.39 -6.37 -4.93
N LYS A 470 19.71 -7.46 -4.56
CA LYS A 470 20.33 -8.75 -4.25
C LYS A 470 21.27 -9.28 -5.34
N PRO A 471 20.92 -9.23 -6.67
CA PRO A 471 21.82 -9.65 -7.73
C PRO A 471 23.10 -8.81 -7.81
N LEU A 472 22.99 -7.49 -7.56
CA LEU A 472 24.14 -6.58 -7.56
C LEU A 472 25.03 -6.86 -6.34
N VAL A 473 24.44 -7.00 -5.15
CA VAL A 473 25.18 -7.33 -3.91
C VAL A 473 25.91 -8.65 -4.05
N ALA A 474 25.30 -9.68 -4.63
CA ALA A 474 25.94 -10.98 -4.87
C ALA A 474 27.17 -10.86 -5.81
N GLN A 475 27.10 -10.02 -6.85
CA GLN A 475 28.22 -9.77 -7.74
C GLN A 475 29.36 -9.02 -7.02
N VAL A 476 29.03 -8.07 -6.16
CA VAL A 476 30.04 -7.37 -5.31
C VAL A 476 30.71 -8.35 -4.36
N GLN A 477 29.93 -9.18 -3.66
CA GLN A 477 30.47 -10.19 -2.75
C GLN A 477 31.41 -11.19 -3.42
N ALA A 478 31.16 -11.54 -4.70
CA ALA A 478 32.06 -12.43 -5.44
C ALA A 478 33.46 -11.82 -5.70
N ILE A 479 33.58 -10.49 -5.64
CA ILE A 479 34.84 -9.76 -5.84
C ILE A 479 35.49 -9.40 -4.51
N VAL A 480 34.67 -8.90 -3.57
CA VAL A 480 35.10 -8.50 -2.24
C VAL A 480 35.14 -9.72 -1.33
N GLN A 481 36.25 -9.97 -0.66
CA GLN A 481 36.39 -11.11 0.25
C GLN A 481 35.32 -11.09 1.36
N PRO A 482 34.72 -12.23 1.73
CA PRO A 482 33.53 -12.31 2.56
C PRO A 482 33.67 -11.77 4.01
N GLU A 483 34.87 -11.64 4.54
CA GLU A 483 35.15 -11.18 5.92
C GLU A 483 35.73 -9.76 5.98
N GLY A 484 35.42 -8.93 4.99
CA GLY A 484 35.96 -7.58 4.91
C GLY A 484 34.99 -6.48 5.27
N CYS A 485 35.51 -5.32 5.61
CA CYS A 485 34.75 -4.08 5.59
C CYS A 485 34.84 -3.43 4.20
N VAL A 486 33.79 -2.70 3.85
CA VAL A 486 33.68 -1.94 2.60
C VAL A 486 33.36 -0.49 2.94
N GLN A 487 34.15 0.42 2.41
CA GLN A 487 33.81 1.84 2.45
C GLN A 487 32.86 2.17 1.32
N VAL A 488 31.89 3.04 1.58
CA VAL A 488 30.92 3.51 0.57
C VAL A 488 30.98 5.03 0.49
N SER A 489 30.86 5.55 -0.72
CA SER A 489 30.82 7.00 -0.95
C SER A 489 29.78 7.33 -2.01
N GLY A 490 28.82 8.23 -1.69
CA GLY A 490 27.79 8.69 -2.62
C GLY A 490 26.73 7.64 -2.97
N LEU A 491 26.60 6.56 -2.19
CA LEU A 491 25.53 5.57 -2.39
C LEU A 491 24.22 6.02 -1.76
N GLU A 492 23.10 5.68 -2.40
CA GLU A 492 21.77 5.88 -1.81
C GLU A 492 21.57 4.98 -0.57
N LEU A 493 20.80 5.47 0.41
CA LEU A 493 20.44 4.68 1.61
C LEU A 493 19.83 3.32 1.28
N ALA A 494 19.09 3.21 0.17
CA ALA A 494 18.52 1.95 -0.31
C ALA A 494 19.60 0.93 -0.70
N GLN A 495 20.67 1.38 -1.35
CA GLN A 495 21.81 0.55 -1.74
C GLN A 495 22.56 0.07 -0.50
N ILE A 496 22.85 0.98 0.44
CA ILE A 496 23.52 0.65 1.70
C ILE A 496 22.70 -0.37 2.51
N SER A 497 21.39 -0.15 2.61
CA SER A 497 20.46 -1.09 3.27
C SER A 497 20.50 -2.47 2.63
N ALA A 498 20.57 -2.53 1.29
CA ALA A 498 20.66 -3.81 0.57
C ALA A 498 21.93 -4.60 0.91
N PHE A 499 23.07 -3.92 1.08
CA PHE A 499 24.31 -4.57 1.55
C PHE A 499 24.16 -5.13 2.96
N GLN A 500 23.53 -4.40 3.87
CA GLN A 500 23.29 -4.90 5.24
C GLN A 500 22.35 -6.10 5.29
N ILE A 501 21.37 -6.19 4.37
CA ILE A 501 20.38 -7.26 4.34
C ILE A 501 20.90 -8.50 3.62
N HIS A 502 21.62 -8.32 2.51
CA HIS A 502 21.98 -9.39 1.59
C HIS A 502 23.46 -9.77 1.65
N SER A 503 24.26 -9.10 2.47
CA SER A 503 25.69 -9.44 2.64
C SER A 503 26.09 -9.47 4.11
N ASN A 504 27.22 -10.13 4.40
CA ASN A 504 27.88 -10.09 5.69
C ASN A 504 28.97 -9.01 5.75
N LEU A 505 28.99 -8.10 4.77
CA LEU A 505 29.99 -7.04 4.70
C LEU A 505 29.66 -5.92 5.70
N ARG A 506 30.65 -5.49 6.45
CA ARG A 506 30.54 -4.30 7.29
C ARG A 506 30.67 -3.06 6.41
N VAL A 507 29.59 -2.31 6.27
CA VAL A 507 29.54 -1.09 5.46
C VAL A 507 29.88 0.12 6.34
N ILE A 508 30.83 0.94 5.90
CA ILE A 508 31.25 2.17 6.56
C ILE A 508 31.14 3.32 5.55
N GLU A 509 30.37 4.36 5.89
CA GLU A 509 30.28 5.55 5.05
C GLU A 509 31.55 6.38 5.14
N LEU A 510 32.07 6.81 3.99
CA LEU A 510 33.25 7.65 3.89
C LEU A 510 32.80 9.11 3.96
N ASP A 511 32.95 9.72 5.12
CA ASP A 511 32.73 11.16 5.27
C ASP A 511 33.95 11.91 4.68
N GLU A 512 33.72 12.62 3.58
CA GLU A 512 34.76 13.42 2.90
C GLU A 512 35.36 14.52 3.81
N SER A 513 34.60 14.93 4.85
CA SER A 513 35.02 15.95 5.81
C SER A 513 36.02 15.44 6.88
N HIS A 514 36.09 14.11 7.09
CA HIS A 514 36.91 13.49 8.16
C HIS A 514 37.91 12.46 7.65
N GLN A 515 38.59 12.71 6.53
CA GLN A 515 39.62 11.83 5.95
C GLN A 515 40.78 11.45 6.88
N SER A 516 40.87 12.04 8.07
CA SER A 516 42.07 11.87 8.95
C SER A 516 41.84 11.03 10.21
N LEU A 517 40.62 10.52 10.53
CA LEU A 517 40.35 9.93 11.85
C LEU A 517 39.60 8.60 11.87
N ALA A 518 39.41 7.91 10.74
CA ALA A 518 38.82 6.57 10.78
C ALA A 518 39.84 5.53 11.19
N PRO A 519 39.75 4.91 12.40
CA PRO A 519 40.75 3.93 12.87
C PRO A 519 40.66 2.59 12.12
N GLU A 520 39.65 2.37 11.30
CA GLU A 520 39.48 1.15 10.51
C GLU A 520 39.48 1.48 9.01
N THR A 521 40.61 1.18 8.37
CA THR A 521 40.77 1.35 6.92
C THR A 521 40.34 0.08 6.21
N CYS A 522 39.21 0.15 5.50
CA CYS A 522 38.78 -0.93 4.60
C CYS A 522 39.62 -0.95 3.33
N ASN A 523 39.84 -2.13 2.77
CA ASN A 523 40.61 -2.30 1.53
C ASN A 523 39.75 -2.11 0.26
N TRP A 524 38.45 -2.01 0.41
CA TRP A 524 37.49 -1.89 -0.69
C TRP A 524 36.65 -0.63 -0.56
N LEU A 525 36.42 0.04 -1.70
CA LEU A 525 35.57 1.21 -1.81
C LEU A 525 34.52 0.97 -2.92
N LEU A 526 33.26 1.23 -2.60
CA LEU A 526 32.14 1.22 -3.53
C LEU A 526 31.65 2.63 -3.77
N VAL A 527 31.46 2.99 -5.02
CA VAL A 527 30.99 4.31 -5.44
C VAL A 527 29.93 4.14 -6.52
N GLU A 528 28.97 5.02 -6.57
CA GLU A 528 28.07 5.09 -7.71
C GLU A 528 28.85 5.43 -8.98
N ALA A 529 28.65 4.67 -10.05
CA ALA A 529 29.36 4.89 -11.29
C ALA A 529 28.90 6.23 -11.91
N PRO A 530 29.84 7.04 -12.42
CA PRO A 530 29.48 8.30 -13.09
C PRO A 530 28.63 8.02 -14.34
N THR A 531 27.63 8.85 -14.58
CA THR A 531 26.77 8.76 -15.76
C THR A 531 27.61 8.71 -17.04
N LYS A 532 27.23 7.85 -17.99
CA LYS A 532 27.93 7.65 -19.28
C LYS A 532 28.29 8.98 -19.92
N GLY A 533 29.56 9.34 -19.92
CA GLY A 533 30.10 10.59 -20.51
C GLY A 533 31.14 11.33 -19.66
N SER A 534 31.32 11.00 -18.40
CA SER A 534 32.33 11.61 -17.50
C SER A 534 33.46 10.63 -17.16
N GLU A 535 34.24 10.22 -18.14
CA GLU A 535 35.39 9.30 -17.96
C GLU A 535 36.52 9.90 -17.08
N GLU A 536 36.51 11.23 -16.85
CA GLU A 536 37.61 11.94 -16.17
C GLU A 536 37.66 11.74 -14.64
N GLN A 537 36.65 11.12 -14.01
CA GLN A 537 36.59 11.04 -12.53
C GLN A 537 36.91 9.65 -11.93
N ARG A 538 37.43 8.70 -12.71
CA ARG A 538 37.76 7.35 -12.18
C ARG A 538 39.07 7.25 -11.39
N THR A 539 39.88 8.29 -11.37
CA THR A 539 41.10 8.34 -10.58
C THR A 539 40.83 8.96 -9.21
N LYS A 540 40.67 8.14 -8.19
CA LYS A 540 40.62 8.59 -6.80
C LYS A 540 42.00 8.38 -6.15
N ALA A 541 42.51 9.38 -5.43
CA ALA A 541 43.78 9.27 -4.70
C ALA A 541 43.73 8.03 -3.77
N HIS A 542 44.76 7.19 -3.84
CA HIS A 542 44.93 5.94 -3.07
C HIS A 542 43.99 4.76 -3.43
N TRP A 543 43.19 4.83 -4.50
CA TRP A 543 42.30 3.78 -4.92
C TRP A 543 42.53 3.36 -6.37
N VAL A 544 42.58 2.05 -6.62
CA VAL A 544 42.73 1.46 -7.94
C VAL A 544 41.34 0.93 -8.38
N PHE A 545 40.86 1.38 -9.52
CA PHE A 545 39.64 0.87 -10.13
C PHE A 545 39.76 -0.61 -10.47
N VAL A 546 38.78 -1.42 -10.09
CA VAL A 546 38.76 -2.85 -10.35
C VAL A 546 37.74 -3.20 -11.42
N LYS A 547 36.48 -2.80 -11.21
CA LYS A 547 35.38 -3.17 -12.12
C LYS A 547 34.15 -2.33 -11.85
N THR A 548 33.37 -2.06 -12.92
CA THR A 548 32.00 -1.57 -12.82
C THR A 548 31.03 -2.76 -12.81
N ILE A 549 30.11 -2.80 -11.87
CA ILE A 549 29.00 -3.76 -11.83
C ILE A 549 27.75 -3.05 -12.32
N PRO A 550 27.22 -3.48 -13.48
CA PRO A 550 26.01 -2.89 -14.02
C PRO A 550 24.78 -3.34 -13.20
N ARG A 551 23.85 -2.42 -13.01
CA ARG A 551 22.51 -2.78 -12.56
C ARG A 551 21.64 -3.13 -13.75
N ALA A 552 21.09 -4.35 -13.77
CA ALA A 552 20.35 -4.88 -14.90
C ALA A 552 19.12 -4.05 -15.33
N SER A 553 18.52 -3.28 -14.43
CA SER A 553 17.28 -2.53 -14.67
C SER A 553 17.43 -1.01 -14.75
N ASP A 554 18.62 -0.46 -14.46
CA ASP A 554 18.82 0.99 -14.38
C ASP A 554 20.31 1.35 -14.58
N ASP A 555 20.64 1.79 -15.77
CA ASP A 555 22.01 2.17 -16.16
C ASP A 555 22.60 3.33 -15.33
N ASN A 556 21.77 4.07 -14.59
CA ASN A 556 22.22 5.19 -13.75
C ASN A 556 22.62 4.75 -12.33
N GLN A 557 22.44 3.48 -11.98
CA GLN A 557 22.77 2.95 -10.65
C GLN A 557 23.84 1.84 -10.74
N ASP A 558 24.68 1.91 -11.75
CA ASP A 558 25.87 1.07 -11.87
C ASP A 558 26.84 1.39 -10.72
N MET A 559 27.61 0.40 -10.28
CA MET A 559 28.49 0.52 -9.13
C MET A 559 29.95 0.26 -9.51
N ASP A 560 30.82 1.21 -9.23
CA ASP A 560 32.26 1.08 -9.39
C ASP A 560 32.91 0.54 -8.12
N ILE A 561 33.74 -0.51 -8.28
CA ILE A 561 34.51 -1.13 -7.21
C ILE A 561 35.95 -0.70 -7.34
N TYR A 562 36.53 -0.26 -6.22
CA TYR A 562 37.91 0.10 -6.10
C TYR A 562 38.59 -0.72 -4.99
N HIS A 563 39.88 -1.04 -5.19
CA HIS A 563 40.74 -1.63 -4.19
C HIS A 563 41.78 -0.60 -3.74
N ARG A 564 42.18 -0.63 -2.48
CA ARG A 564 43.19 0.28 -1.95
C ARG A 564 44.54 0.02 -2.60
N ALA A 565 45.20 1.06 -3.08
CA ALA A 565 46.52 0.94 -3.65
C ALA A 565 47.52 0.49 -2.56
N THR A 566 48.15 -0.66 -2.75
CA THR A 566 49.29 -1.07 -1.91
C THR A 566 50.52 -0.22 -2.28
N PRO A 567 51.39 0.09 -1.32
CA PRO A 567 52.61 0.87 -1.63
C PRO A 567 53.47 0.30 -2.75
N GLU A 568 53.37 -0.99 -3.06
CA GLU A 568 54.09 -1.66 -4.14
C GLU A 568 53.47 -1.45 -5.55
N SER A 569 52.22 -1.04 -5.65
CA SER A 569 51.56 -0.79 -6.96
C SER A 569 51.76 0.66 -7.45
N ALA A 570 52.48 1.51 -6.74
CA ALA A 570 52.74 2.92 -7.08
C ALA A 570 54.12 3.14 -7.73
N LEU A 571 54.80 2.09 -8.17
CA LEU A 571 56.01 2.24 -8.99
C LEU A 571 55.66 2.21 -10.46
N PRO A 572 56.13 3.19 -11.27
CA PRO A 572 55.75 3.36 -12.69
C PRO A 572 56.18 2.23 -13.61
#